data_73cef8b3c2e9d68c415b32ba5bdbbd45
#
_entry.id   73cef8b3c2e9d68c415b32ba5bdbbd45
#
_cell.length_a   1.000
_cell.length_b   1.000
_cell.length_c   1.000
_cell.angle_alpha   90.00
_cell.angle_beta   90.00
_cell.angle_gamma   90.00
#
_symmetry.space_group_name_H-M   'P 1'
#
loop_
_entity.id
_entity.type
_entity.pdbx_description
1 polymer ?
#
loop_
_entity_poly.entity_id
_entity_poly.type
_entity_poly.pdbx_seq_one_letter_code
_entity_poly.pdbx_strand_id
1 'polypeptide(L)'
;ASNKIMCLQPILEGNGVFIKKINKFVKPAPGFNVIATANTKGQGSEDGKFIGTNILNEAFLERFPITVEQAYPTNKIESKILLNVMSEKGLTKKDDEKFATNLITWADIIRKTFYEGGVDEIISTRRLVHIVEAYTIFKNKMKAIEMCTNRFDVDTKTSFMDLYSKVDG
;
A
#
# COMPACT_ATOMS: atom_id res chain seq x y z
N ALA A 1 15.00 -3.46 14.08
CA ALA A 1 14.81 -4.14 12.78
C ALA A 1 15.92 -3.80 11.79
N SER A 2 16.48 -2.58 11.78
CA SER A 2 17.54 -2.17 10.83
C SER A 2 18.80 -3.05 10.93
N ASN A 3 19.22 -3.42 12.14
CA ASN A 3 20.40 -4.28 12.34
C ASN A 3 20.29 -5.68 11.71
N LYS A 4 19.06 -6.19 11.51
CA LYS A 4 18.84 -7.50 10.87
C LYS A 4 19.01 -7.43 9.35
N ILE A 5 18.72 -6.30 8.74
CA ILE A 5 18.85 -6.08 7.29
C ILE A 5 20.32 -5.93 6.89
N MET A 6 21.16 -5.39 7.79
CA MET A 6 22.60 -5.21 7.54
C MET A 6 23.35 -6.52 7.27
N CYS A 7 22.84 -7.67 7.71
CA CYS A 7 23.43 -8.97 7.35
C CYS A 7 23.38 -9.30 5.85
N LEU A 8 22.53 -8.58 5.07
CA LEU A 8 22.47 -8.71 3.61
C LEU A 8 23.58 -7.92 2.89
N GLN A 9 24.27 -7.01 3.58
CA GLN A 9 25.27 -6.15 2.96
C GLN A 9 26.33 -6.91 2.18
N PRO A 10 26.96 -7.98 2.71
CA PRO A 10 27.94 -8.75 1.94
C PRO A 10 27.36 -9.40 0.67
N ILE A 11 26.09 -9.81 0.74
CA ILE A 11 25.38 -10.41 -0.41
C ILE A 11 25.14 -9.37 -1.51
N LEU A 12 24.75 -8.17 -1.14
CA LEU A 12 24.54 -7.07 -2.08
C LEU A 12 25.83 -6.62 -2.77
N GLU A 13 26.98 -6.85 -2.12
CA GLU A 13 28.32 -6.62 -2.67
C GLU A 13 28.86 -7.81 -3.50
N GLY A 14 28.06 -8.84 -3.74
CA GLY A 14 28.49 -10.05 -4.44
C GLY A 14 29.33 -11.02 -3.61
N ASN A 15 29.48 -10.73 -2.32
CA ASN A 15 30.20 -11.58 -1.37
C ASN A 15 29.26 -12.66 -0.80
N GLY A 16 29.83 -13.61 -0.09
CA GLY A 16 29.05 -14.63 0.61
C GLY A 16 28.73 -14.24 2.06
N VAL A 17 27.86 -15.01 2.66
CA VAL A 17 27.46 -14.88 4.07
C VAL A 17 27.68 -16.19 4.80
N PHE A 18 28.17 -16.10 6.05
CA PHE A 18 28.30 -17.26 6.93
C PHE A 18 26.98 -17.50 7.68
N ILE A 19 26.35 -18.62 7.41
CA ILE A 19 25.08 -19.00 8.05
C ILE A 19 25.41 -19.89 9.27
N LYS A 20 25.44 -19.26 10.44
CA LYS A 20 25.79 -19.92 11.72
C LYS A 20 24.93 -21.16 12.00
N LYS A 21 23.64 -21.11 11.70
CA LYS A 21 22.70 -22.22 11.98
C LYS A 21 23.07 -23.53 11.28
N ILE A 22 23.64 -23.46 10.10
CA ILE A 22 24.07 -24.63 9.30
C ILE A 22 25.60 -24.76 9.20
N ASN A 23 26.32 -23.88 9.89
CA ASN A 23 27.78 -23.81 9.90
C ASN A 23 28.40 -23.81 8.50
N LYS A 24 27.83 -23.02 7.57
CA LYS A 24 28.28 -22.94 6.18
C LYS A 24 28.44 -21.52 5.71
N PHE A 25 29.49 -21.31 4.89
CA PHE A 25 29.65 -20.10 4.10
C PHE A 25 28.94 -20.30 2.75
N VAL A 26 28.02 -19.43 2.41
CA VAL A 26 27.21 -19.50 1.18
C VAL A 26 27.46 -18.27 0.34
N LYS A 27 27.81 -18.47 -0.93
CA LYS A 27 27.95 -17.39 -1.93
C LYS A 27 26.72 -17.31 -2.81
N PRO A 28 26.35 -16.11 -3.29
CA PRO A 28 25.32 -15.97 -4.31
C PRO A 28 25.68 -16.77 -5.56
N ALA A 29 24.72 -17.48 -6.13
CA ALA A 29 24.89 -18.15 -7.42
C ALA A 29 24.91 -17.12 -8.57
N PRO A 30 25.48 -17.48 -9.75
CA PRO A 30 25.37 -16.63 -10.93
C PRO A 30 23.91 -16.29 -11.25
N GLY A 31 23.63 -15.01 -11.51
CA GLY A 31 22.27 -14.52 -11.76
C GLY A 31 21.43 -14.24 -10.52
N PHE A 32 21.94 -14.49 -9.32
CA PHE A 32 21.27 -14.08 -8.08
C PHE A 32 21.12 -12.56 -8.03
N ASN A 33 19.93 -12.09 -7.63
CA ASN A 33 19.64 -10.67 -7.46
C ASN A 33 18.76 -10.45 -6.21
N VAL A 34 18.77 -9.23 -5.70
CA VAL A 34 17.98 -8.82 -4.54
C VAL A 34 17.07 -7.68 -4.95
N ILE A 35 15.77 -7.85 -4.71
CA ILE A 35 14.76 -6.80 -4.89
C ILE A 35 14.18 -6.48 -3.52
N ALA A 36 14.11 -5.19 -3.20
CA ALA A 36 13.52 -4.71 -1.95
C ALA A 36 12.31 -3.84 -2.24
N THR A 37 11.33 -3.87 -1.33
CA THR A 37 10.18 -2.96 -1.34
C THR A 37 10.15 -2.20 -0.02
N ALA A 38 9.82 -0.91 -0.08
CA ALA A 38 9.69 -0.05 1.08
C ALA A 38 8.56 0.96 0.88
N ASN A 39 7.96 1.42 1.97
CA ASN A 39 6.94 2.46 1.94
C ASN A 39 7.56 3.87 1.84
N THR A 40 8.85 3.97 2.13
CA THR A 40 9.64 5.20 2.03
C THR A 40 10.90 4.90 1.22
N LYS A 41 11.57 5.91 0.73
CA LYS A 41 12.85 5.74 0.00
C LYS A 41 14.01 5.30 0.91
N GLY A 42 13.72 4.78 2.11
CA GLY A 42 14.70 4.39 3.12
C GLY A 42 15.12 5.53 4.05
N GLN A 43 14.68 6.73 3.77
CA GLN A 43 15.00 7.95 4.53
C GLN A 43 14.09 8.17 5.75
N GLY A 44 13.21 7.21 6.03
CA GLY A 44 12.18 7.36 7.06
C GLY A 44 11.03 8.26 6.61
N SER A 45 10.22 8.73 7.55
CA SER A 45 9.16 9.68 7.28
C SER A 45 9.57 11.02 7.88
N GLU A 46 10.13 11.92 7.07
CA GLU A 46 10.47 13.28 7.50
C GLU A 46 9.23 14.09 7.88
N ASP A 47 8.10 13.79 7.25
CA ASP A 47 6.81 14.43 7.45
C ASP A 47 5.87 13.66 8.38
N GLY A 48 6.35 12.60 9.07
CA GLY A 48 5.56 11.80 10.03
C GLY A 48 4.47 10.93 9.43
N LYS A 49 4.24 10.99 8.10
CA LYS A 49 3.13 10.29 7.41
C LYS A 49 3.21 8.76 7.47
N PHE A 50 4.41 8.21 7.68
CA PHE A 50 4.65 6.76 7.77
C PHE A 50 5.31 6.41 9.10
N ILE A 51 4.54 6.48 10.18
CA ILE A 51 5.00 6.18 11.54
C ILE A 51 5.55 4.75 11.61
N GLY A 52 6.71 4.58 12.27
CA GLY A 52 7.36 3.27 12.47
C GLY A 52 8.34 2.87 11.38
N THR A 53 8.60 3.72 10.39
CA THR A 53 9.68 3.50 9.43
C THR A 53 11.01 3.94 10.05
N ASN A 54 12.00 3.03 10.07
CA ASN A 54 13.35 3.36 10.51
C ASN A 54 14.16 3.92 9.33
N ILE A 55 14.94 4.95 9.59
CA ILE A 55 15.95 5.44 8.66
C ILE A 55 16.96 4.32 8.43
N LEU A 56 17.17 3.93 7.19
CA LEU A 56 18.22 3.02 6.79
C LEU A 56 19.53 3.78 6.58
N ASN A 57 20.65 3.11 6.84
CA ASN A 57 21.96 3.68 6.58
C ASN A 57 22.11 3.95 5.07
N GLU A 58 22.54 5.14 4.70
CA GLU A 58 22.74 5.57 3.31
C GLU A 58 23.67 4.62 2.56
N ALA A 59 24.77 4.22 3.20
CA ALA A 59 25.70 3.26 2.61
C ALA A 59 25.06 1.89 2.30
N PHE A 60 23.98 1.51 3.01
CA PHE A 60 23.20 0.33 2.69
C PHE A 60 22.28 0.57 1.49
N LEU A 61 21.67 1.74 1.41
CA LEU A 61 20.77 2.13 0.31
C LEU A 61 21.52 2.25 -1.02
N GLU A 62 22.75 2.77 -1.01
CA GLU A 62 23.62 2.86 -2.20
C GLU A 62 23.92 1.50 -2.86
N ARG A 63 23.74 0.40 -2.14
CA ARG A 63 23.89 -0.96 -2.69
C ARG A 63 22.70 -1.41 -3.54
N PHE A 64 21.64 -0.60 -3.58
CA PHE A 64 20.52 -0.75 -4.52
C PHE A 64 20.64 0.33 -5.61
N PRO A 65 21.36 0.05 -6.70
CA PRO A 65 21.70 1.07 -7.70
C PRO A 65 20.49 1.57 -8.50
N ILE A 66 19.38 0.83 -8.46
CA ILE A 66 18.14 1.17 -9.16
C ILE A 66 17.01 1.32 -8.14
N THR A 67 16.46 2.52 -8.04
CA THR A 67 15.28 2.81 -7.23
C THR A 67 14.12 3.21 -8.15
N VAL A 68 13.00 2.50 -8.01
CA VAL A 68 11.78 2.77 -8.78
C VAL A 68 10.69 3.21 -7.81
N GLU A 69 10.09 4.35 -8.08
CA GLU A 69 8.91 4.81 -7.35
C GLU A 69 7.66 4.22 -8.01
N GLN A 70 6.92 3.41 -7.25
CA GLN A 70 5.68 2.82 -7.70
C GLN A 70 4.51 3.73 -7.34
N ALA A 71 4.02 4.47 -8.32
CA ALA A 71 2.79 5.26 -8.17
C ALA A 71 1.55 4.35 -8.01
N TYR A 72 0.45 4.93 -7.52
CA TYR A 72 -0.84 4.24 -7.55
C TYR A 72 -1.24 3.88 -8.99
N PRO A 73 -1.97 2.77 -9.17
CA PRO A 73 -2.50 2.42 -10.48
C PRO A 73 -3.38 3.54 -11.03
N THR A 74 -3.42 3.68 -12.34
CA THR A 74 -4.40 4.59 -12.98
C THR A 74 -5.82 4.13 -12.67
N ASN A 75 -6.79 5.05 -12.66
CA ASN A 75 -8.21 4.74 -12.40
C ASN A 75 -8.72 3.60 -13.29
N LYS A 76 -8.23 3.51 -14.54
CA LYS A 76 -8.57 2.42 -15.46
C LYS A 76 -8.07 1.05 -14.98
N ILE A 77 -6.84 0.99 -14.45
CA ILE A 77 -6.26 -0.24 -13.93
C ILE A 77 -6.92 -0.60 -12.60
N GLU A 78 -7.13 0.38 -11.74
CA GLU A 78 -7.77 0.19 -10.43
C GLU A 78 -9.22 -0.29 -10.59
N SER A 79 -9.95 0.23 -11.59
CA SER A 79 -11.29 -0.26 -11.97
C SER A 79 -11.26 -1.75 -12.34
N LYS A 80 -10.29 -2.18 -13.17
CA LYS A 80 -10.15 -3.59 -13.51
C LYS A 80 -9.89 -4.45 -12.28
N ILE A 81 -9.05 -3.99 -11.35
CA ILE A 81 -8.76 -4.70 -10.09
C ILE A 81 -10.05 -4.89 -9.29
N LEU A 82 -10.81 -3.81 -9.06
CA LEU A 82 -12.03 -3.89 -8.27
C LEU A 82 -13.12 -4.72 -8.94
N LEU A 83 -13.33 -4.57 -10.25
CA LEU A 83 -14.32 -5.35 -10.98
C LEU A 83 -13.98 -6.84 -11.01
N ASN A 84 -12.71 -7.21 -11.10
CA ASN A 84 -12.28 -8.61 -10.99
C ASN A 84 -12.63 -9.17 -9.60
N VAL A 85 -12.26 -8.45 -8.54
CA VAL A 85 -12.60 -8.87 -7.15
C VAL A 85 -14.11 -8.96 -6.97
N MET A 86 -14.87 -8.00 -7.47
CA MET A 86 -16.33 -8.01 -7.41
C MET A 86 -16.91 -9.23 -8.15
N SER A 87 -16.42 -9.51 -9.36
CA SER A 87 -16.86 -10.67 -10.14
C SER A 87 -16.60 -11.99 -9.43
N GLU A 88 -15.42 -12.16 -8.84
CA GLU A 88 -15.08 -13.34 -8.01
C GLU A 88 -16.00 -13.51 -6.80
N LYS A 89 -16.56 -12.41 -6.29
CA LYS A 89 -17.51 -12.39 -5.16
C LYS A 89 -18.98 -12.40 -5.60
N GLY A 90 -19.27 -12.52 -6.89
CA GLY A 90 -20.63 -12.56 -7.43
C GLY A 90 -21.33 -11.19 -7.47
N LEU A 91 -20.59 -10.09 -7.37
CA LEU A 91 -21.06 -8.72 -7.51
C LEU A 91 -20.92 -8.28 -8.97
N THR A 92 -21.98 -8.44 -9.77
CA THR A 92 -21.93 -8.21 -11.24
C THR A 92 -23.06 -7.31 -11.74
N LYS A 93 -23.78 -6.65 -10.84
CA LYS A 93 -24.87 -5.76 -11.20
C LYS A 93 -24.33 -4.38 -11.58
N LYS A 94 -25.09 -3.62 -12.36
CA LYS A 94 -24.75 -2.21 -12.70
C LYS A 94 -24.49 -1.33 -11.47
N ASP A 95 -25.22 -1.58 -10.37
CA ASP A 95 -25.02 -0.87 -9.12
C ASP A 95 -23.67 -1.20 -8.46
N ASP A 96 -23.18 -2.43 -8.62
CA ASP A 96 -21.85 -2.83 -8.15
C ASP A 96 -20.76 -2.15 -8.97
N GLU A 97 -20.91 -2.03 -10.30
CA GLU A 97 -19.98 -1.30 -11.16
C GLU A 97 -19.97 0.20 -10.83
N LYS A 98 -21.15 0.80 -10.56
CA LYS A 98 -21.24 2.18 -10.08
C LYS A 98 -20.51 2.33 -8.76
N PHE A 99 -20.67 1.38 -7.83
CA PHE A 99 -19.97 1.38 -6.56
C PHE A 99 -18.44 1.35 -6.73
N ALA A 100 -17.91 0.50 -7.61
CA ALA A 100 -16.49 0.48 -7.91
C ALA A 100 -15.99 1.83 -8.43
N THR A 101 -16.71 2.43 -9.37
CA THR A 101 -16.36 3.73 -9.96
C THR A 101 -16.36 4.84 -8.89
N ASN A 102 -17.36 4.86 -8.02
CA ASN A 102 -17.45 5.84 -6.93
C ASN A 102 -16.33 5.68 -5.91
N LEU A 103 -15.98 4.43 -5.56
CA LEU A 103 -14.85 4.14 -4.67
C LEU A 103 -13.52 4.66 -5.24
N ILE A 104 -13.29 4.49 -6.53
CA ILE A 104 -12.07 4.97 -7.19
C ILE A 104 -12.02 6.50 -7.20
N THR A 105 -13.12 7.15 -7.57
CA THR A 105 -13.23 8.62 -7.56
C THR A 105 -12.97 9.17 -6.16
N TRP A 106 -13.61 8.59 -5.17
CA TRP A 106 -13.44 8.94 -3.75
C TRP A 106 -11.98 8.79 -3.30
N ALA A 107 -11.34 7.66 -3.61
CA ALA A 107 -9.95 7.43 -3.25
C ALA A 107 -8.99 8.39 -3.96
N ASP A 108 -9.24 8.72 -5.23
CA ASP A 108 -8.42 9.65 -6.01
C ASP A 108 -8.45 11.06 -5.40
N ILE A 109 -9.62 11.54 -4.97
CA ILE A 109 -9.76 12.82 -4.28
C ILE A 109 -8.97 12.81 -2.97
N ILE A 110 -9.13 11.78 -2.14
CA ILE A 110 -8.42 11.67 -0.86
C ILE A 110 -6.90 11.61 -1.07
N ARG A 111 -6.43 10.86 -2.07
CA ARG A 111 -5.00 10.77 -2.39
C ARG A 111 -4.42 12.13 -2.80
N LYS A 112 -5.13 12.88 -3.64
CA LYS A 112 -4.72 14.24 -4.02
C LYS A 112 -4.61 15.14 -2.79
N THR A 113 -5.65 15.15 -1.96
CA THR A 113 -5.65 15.94 -0.71
C THR A 113 -4.53 15.54 0.25
N PHE A 114 -4.21 14.22 0.34
CA PHE A 114 -3.10 13.72 1.14
C PHE A 114 -1.75 14.24 0.63
N TYR A 115 -1.51 14.18 -0.68
CA TYR A 115 -0.24 14.68 -1.24
C TYR A 115 -0.11 16.21 -1.18
N GLU A 116 -1.23 16.92 -1.12
CA GLU A 116 -1.29 18.37 -0.89
C GLU A 116 -1.18 18.74 0.61
N GLY A 117 -1.11 17.74 1.50
CA GLY A 117 -0.99 17.96 2.94
C GLY A 117 -2.29 18.32 3.65
N GLY A 118 -3.44 18.13 2.99
CA GLY A 118 -4.74 18.46 3.57
C GLY A 118 -5.33 17.38 4.48
N VAL A 119 -4.81 16.14 4.42
CA VAL A 119 -5.18 15.03 5.32
C VAL A 119 -3.96 14.16 5.58
N ASP A 120 -3.95 13.48 6.74
CA ASP A 120 -2.83 12.63 7.18
C ASP A 120 -3.04 11.13 6.85
N GLU A 121 -4.23 10.76 6.40
CA GLU A 121 -4.57 9.38 6.06
C GLU A 121 -4.86 9.22 4.57
N ILE A 122 -4.57 8.03 4.04
CA ILE A 122 -4.70 7.72 2.62
C ILE A 122 -5.56 6.47 2.40
N ILE A 123 -6.30 6.46 1.29
CA ILE A 123 -7.05 5.29 0.82
C ILE A 123 -6.24 4.56 -0.27
N SER A 124 -5.64 3.43 0.11
CA SER A 124 -4.90 2.59 -0.83
C SER A 124 -5.82 1.69 -1.66
N THR A 125 -5.34 1.21 -2.81
CA THR A 125 -6.04 0.18 -3.62
C THR A 125 -6.40 -1.05 -2.79
N ARG A 126 -5.52 -1.47 -1.87
CA ARG A 126 -5.80 -2.58 -0.95
C ARG A 126 -7.01 -2.28 -0.07
N ARG A 127 -7.15 -1.04 0.41
CA ARG A 127 -8.32 -0.66 1.21
C ARG A 127 -9.59 -0.68 0.37
N LEU A 128 -9.55 -0.28 -0.89
CA LEU A 128 -10.68 -0.40 -1.79
C LEU A 128 -11.12 -1.86 -1.97
N VAL A 129 -10.18 -2.78 -2.13
CA VAL A 129 -10.46 -4.23 -2.17
C VAL A 129 -11.13 -4.69 -0.87
N HIS A 130 -10.60 -4.29 0.30
CA HIS A 130 -11.21 -4.64 1.60
C HIS A 130 -12.63 -4.07 1.74
N ILE A 131 -12.92 -2.87 1.21
CA ILE A 131 -14.27 -2.31 1.21
C ILE A 131 -15.21 -3.14 0.35
N VAL A 132 -14.78 -3.60 -0.82
CA VAL A 132 -15.55 -4.52 -1.67
C VAL A 132 -15.83 -5.83 -0.93
N GLU A 133 -14.82 -6.41 -0.28
CA GLU A 133 -14.99 -7.62 0.53
C GLU A 133 -15.96 -7.41 1.70
N ALA A 134 -15.83 -6.29 2.43
CA ALA A 134 -16.75 -5.92 3.50
C ALA A 134 -18.19 -5.73 2.98
N TYR A 135 -18.34 -5.15 1.79
CA TYR A 135 -19.65 -5.01 1.15
C TYR A 135 -20.32 -6.36 0.87
N THR A 136 -19.55 -7.42 0.55
CA THR A 136 -20.14 -8.76 0.41
C THR A 136 -20.74 -9.30 1.71
N ILE A 137 -20.20 -8.87 2.85
CA ILE A 137 -20.66 -9.28 4.18
C ILE A 137 -21.86 -8.43 4.64
N PHE A 138 -21.70 -7.13 4.62
CA PHE A 138 -22.69 -6.19 5.21
C PHE A 138 -23.85 -5.84 4.27
N LYS A 139 -23.70 -6.08 2.96
CA LYS A 139 -24.67 -5.70 1.92
C LYS A 139 -25.11 -4.22 1.98
N ASN A 140 -24.27 -3.39 2.55
CA ASN A 140 -24.48 -1.95 2.71
C ASN A 140 -23.16 -1.23 2.43
N LYS A 141 -23.15 -0.35 1.41
CA LYS A 141 -21.96 0.37 0.93
C LYS A 141 -21.36 1.25 2.01
N MET A 142 -22.18 2.09 2.65
CA MET A 142 -21.72 2.99 3.71
C MET A 142 -21.16 2.23 4.90
N LYS A 143 -21.82 1.14 5.31
CA LYS A 143 -21.32 0.28 6.40
C LYS A 143 -19.99 -0.38 6.06
N ALA A 144 -19.80 -0.82 4.83
CA ALA A 144 -18.55 -1.40 4.38
C ALA A 144 -17.40 -0.38 4.44
N ILE A 145 -17.63 0.84 3.97
CA ILE A 145 -16.66 1.94 4.04
C ILE A 145 -16.35 2.29 5.49
N GLU A 146 -17.37 2.45 6.32
CA GLU A 146 -17.24 2.73 7.75
C GLU A 146 -16.34 1.69 8.44
N MET A 147 -16.62 0.41 8.26
CA MET A 147 -15.83 -0.67 8.89
C MET A 147 -14.36 -0.66 8.46
N CYS A 148 -14.09 -0.30 7.22
CA CYS A 148 -12.73 -0.24 6.68
C CYS A 148 -11.98 1.06 7.03
N THR A 149 -12.67 2.08 7.55
CA THR A 149 -12.10 3.37 7.96
C THR A 149 -12.10 3.60 9.47
N ASN A 150 -12.66 2.70 10.27
CA ASN A 150 -12.78 2.82 11.72
C ASN A 150 -11.46 2.99 12.49
N ARG A 151 -10.33 2.63 11.89
CA ARG A 151 -9.01 2.84 12.53
C ARG A 151 -8.50 4.27 12.40
N PHE A 152 -9.11 5.10 11.56
CA PHE A 152 -8.78 6.51 11.44
C PHE A 152 -9.35 7.28 12.63
N ASP A 153 -8.80 8.46 12.90
CA ASP A 153 -9.42 9.36 13.86
C ASP A 153 -10.83 9.76 13.44
N VAL A 154 -11.61 10.28 14.40
CA VAL A 154 -13.04 10.54 14.21
C VAL A 154 -13.28 11.59 13.13
N ASP A 155 -12.47 12.64 13.09
CA ASP A 155 -12.66 13.77 12.17
C ASP A 155 -12.31 13.35 10.73
N THR A 156 -11.20 12.64 10.53
CA THR A 156 -10.80 12.07 9.24
C THR A 156 -11.84 11.08 8.74
N LYS A 157 -12.29 10.17 9.61
CA LYS A 157 -13.33 9.20 9.25
C LYS A 157 -14.61 9.89 8.80
N THR A 158 -15.10 10.88 9.58
CA THR A 158 -16.31 11.62 9.27
C THR A 158 -16.17 12.34 7.93
N SER A 159 -15.06 13.04 7.71
CA SER A 159 -14.78 13.74 6.45
C SER A 159 -14.76 12.79 5.25
N PHE A 160 -14.18 11.60 5.40
CA PHE A 160 -14.13 10.60 4.33
C PHE A 160 -15.50 10.00 4.02
N MET A 161 -16.34 9.78 5.05
CA MET A 161 -17.71 9.30 4.89
C MET A 161 -18.59 10.34 4.19
N ASP A 162 -18.48 11.61 4.59
CA ASP A 162 -19.20 12.73 3.98
C ASP A 162 -18.80 12.93 2.51
N LEU A 163 -17.49 12.82 2.21
CA LEU A 163 -16.99 12.88 0.85
C LEU A 163 -17.58 11.75 -0.01
N TYR A 164 -17.60 10.52 0.54
CA TYR A 164 -18.19 9.40 -0.22
C TYR A 164 -19.68 9.62 -0.49
N SER A 165 -20.44 10.13 0.48
CA SER A 165 -21.86 10.44 0.29
C SER A 165 -22.10 11.45 -0.84
N LYS A 166 -21.20 12.42 -1.02
CA LYS A 166 -21.24 13.39 -2.13
C LYS A 166 -20.87 12.78 -3.49
N VAL A 167 -20.04 11.76 -3.49
CA VAL A 167 -19.62 11.03 -4.72
C VAL A 167 -20.71 10.05 -5.17
N ASP A 168 -21.45 9.44 -4.25
CA ASP A 168 -22.49 8.43 -4.55
C ASP A 168 -23.82 9.08 -4.95
N GLY A 169 -24.09 10.30 -4.46
CA GLY A 169 -25.31 11.09 -4.72
C GLY A 169 -25.37 11.68 -6.08
#